data_e47cbcbdf018ce53f93bab1dd0b0e703
#
_entry.id   e47cbcbdf018ce53f93bab1dd0b0e703
#
_cell.length_a   1.000
_cell.length_b   1.000
_cell.length_c   1.000
_cell.angle_alpha   90.00
_cell.angle_beta   90.00
_cell.angle_gamma   90.00
#
_symmetry.space_group_name_H-M   'P 1'
#
loop_
_entity.id
_entity.type
_entity.pdbx_description
1 polymer ?
#
loop_
_entity_poly.entity_id
_entity_poly.type
_entity_poly.pdbx_seq_one_letter_code
_entity_poly.pdbx_strand_id
1 'polypeptide(L)'
;MFYGLNDFIKKILPKRLFYRSLIIVATPIILLQMIITIVFFDSLWIKANKGMTRSLVSEIRTLYDVYKNPDMGQKQTIINLYNKNFEFAISYKKNELLPTEIKERWYSPVDRSLRRELKSAFNDTYWFDSTKYKEVVDLRIKYQDGILEIFFPKHRISPSSARIFALWITLPGLFLIMIAIVFLKNQTRPIVNLAKAAEKFGKGEFVKEFRPSGAKEIRQAAYEFDRMRKRISIHLNQR
;
A
#
# COMPACT_ATOMS: atom_id res chain seq x y z
N MET A 1 11.59 13.19 32.37
CA MET A 1 11.89 12.67 31.03
C MET A 1 11.00 13.21 29.90
N PHE A 2 9.95 14.02 30.19
CA PHE A 2 9.02 14.58 29.20
C PHE A 2 9.38 15.98 28.65
N TYR A 3 10.34 16.69 29.25
CA TYR A 3 10.67 18.07 28.83
C TYR A 3 11.33 18.16 27.43
N GLY A 4 12.21 17.23 27.09
CA GLY A 4 12.88 17.22 25.77
C GLY A 4 11.96 16.89 24.60
N LEU A 5 10.94 16.04 24.82
CA LEU A 5 9.96 15.68 23.82
C LEU A 5 9.06 16.87 23.43
N ASN A 6 8.72 17.71 24.41
CA ASN A 6 7.87 18.88 24.21
C ASN A 6 8.57 19.97 23.37
N ASP A 7 9.89 20.15 23.55
CA ASP A 7 10.67 21.11 22.78
C ASP A 7 10.95 20.61 21.36
N PHE A 8 11.14 19.32 21.16
CA PHE A 8 11.26 18.69 19.85
C PHE A 8 9.95 18.80 19.06
N ILE A 9 8.82 18.50 19.71
CA ILE A 9 7.49 18.63 19.10
C ILE A 9 7.19 20.07 18.72
N LYS A 10 7.53 21.06 19.58
CA LYS A 10 7.35 22.49 19.29
C LYS A 10 8.17 22.97 18.09
N LYS A 11 9.32 22.38 17.85
CA LYS A 11 10.23 22.75 16.74
C LYS A 11 9.75 22.22 15.38
N ILE A 12 9.04 21.08 15.38
CA ILE A 12 8.52 20.43 14.17
C ILE A 12 7.11 20.90 13.81
N LEU A 13 6.30 21.31 14.80
CA LEU A 13 4.93 21.73 14.54
C LEU A 13 4.87 23.11 13.86
N PRO A 14 4.11 23.25 12.76
CA PRO A 14 3.89 24.52 12.10
C PRO A 14 3.18 25.51 13.03
N LYS A 15 3.52 26.80 12.89
CA LYS A 15 2.96 27.89 13.73
C LYS A 15 1.46 28.12 13.52
N ARG A 16 0.90 27.69 12.38
CA ARG A 16 -0.53 27.87 12.09
C ARG A 16 -1.38 26.80 12.77
N LEU A 17 -2.43 27.22 13.46
CA LEU A 17 -3.35 26.36 14.23
C LEU A 17 -3.89 25.20 13.40
N PHE A 18 -4.32 25.46 12.16
CA PHE A 18 -4.86 24.43 11.26
C PHE A 18 -3.87 23.27 11.02
N TYR A 19 -2.63 23.59 10.64
CA TYR A 19 -1.63 22.54 10.35
C TYR A 19 -1.22 21.76 11.61
N ARG A 20 -1.19 22.45 12.77
CA ARG A 20 -0.91 21.80 14.05
C ARG A 20 -2.00 20.80 14.41
N SER A 21 -3.26 21.18 14.29
CA SER A 21 -4.40 20.30 14.54
C SER A 21 -4.47 19.16 13.52
N LEU A 22 -4.14 19.44 12.26
CA LEU A 22 -4.09 18.42 11.20
C LEU A 22 -3.04 17.35 11.49
N ILE A 23 -1.84 17.72 11.90
CA ILE A 23 -0.79 16.76 12.24
C ILE A 23 -1.23 15.89 13.42
N ILE A 24 -1.82 16.50 14.47
CA ILE A 24 -2.30 15.76 15.65
C ILE A 24 -3.35 14.69 15.28
N VAL A 25 -4.26 15.00 14.35
CA VAL A 25 -5.32 14.09 13.95
C VAL A 25 -4.86 13.11 12.86
N ALA A 26 -4.07 13.57 11.87
CA ALA A 26 -3.63 12.74 10.75
C ALA A 26 -2.53 11.75 11.15
N THR A 27 -1.63 12.12 12.08
CA THR A 27 -0.51 11.25 12.47
C THR A 27 -0.96 9.87 12.99
N PRO A 28 -1.89 9.76 13.95
CA PRO A 28 -2.35 8.44 14.42
C PRO A 28 -3.06 7.65 13.32
N ILE A 29 -3.79 8.31 12.42
CA ILE A 29 -4.46 7.64 11.28
C ILE A 29 -3.40 7.06 10.31
N ILE A 30 -2.40 7.86 9.95
CA ILE A 30 -1.31 7.44 9.06
C ILE A 30 -0.50 6.31 9.70
N LEU A 31 -0.20 6.42 10.99
CA LEU A 31 0.57 5.41 11.72
C LEU A 31 -0.20 4.09 11.80
N LEU A 32 -1.50 4.15 12.13
CA LEU A 32 -2.36 2.98 12.15
C LEU A 32 -2.45 2.33 10.76
N GLN A 33 -2.64 3.15 9.71
CA GLN A 33 -2.68 2.70 8.32
C GLN A 33 -1.37 2.02 7.91
N MET A 34 -0.23 2.59 8.31
CA MET A 34 1.09 2.02 8.04
C MET A 34 1.26 0.65 8.71
N ILE A 35 0.88 0.53 10.00
CA ILE A 35 0.95 -0.74 10.73
C ILE A 35 0.07 -1.80 10.06
N ILE A 36 -1.19 -1.47 9.74
CA ILE A 36 -2.12 -2.39 9.07
C ILE A 36 -1.53 -2.85 7.73
N THR A 37 -0.99 -1.91 6.94
CA THR A 37 -0.40 -2.22 5.64
C THR A 37 0.80 -3.17 5.76
N ILE A 38 1.70 -2.91 6.72
CA ILE A 38 2.88 -3.76 6.95
C ILE A 38 2.45 -5.17 7.39
N VAL A 39 1.56 -5.26 8.39
CA VAL A 39 1.06 -6.55 8.91
C VAL A 39 0.34 -7.34 7.82
N PHE A 40 -0.50 -6.68 7.02
CA PHE A 40 -1.18 -7.32 5.88
C PHE A 40 -0.18 -7.86 4.86
N PHE A 41 0.80 -7.03 4.47
CA PHE A 41 1.77 -7.42 3.45
C PHE A 41 2.62 -8.60 3.90
N ASP A 42 3.13 -8.57 5.12
CA ASP A 42 3.97 -9.65 5.67
C ASP A 42 3.17 -10.91 5.97
N SER A 43 2.08 -10.80 6.70
CA SER A 43 1.36 -11.96 7.25
C SER A 43 0.45 -12.65 6.24
N LEU A 44 -0.20 -11.91 5.35
CA LEU A 44 -1.17 -12.50 4.43
C LEU A 44 -0.58 -12.68 3.03
N TRP A 45 -0.04 -11.62 2.44
CA TRP A 45 0.38 -11.67 1.04
C TRP A 45 1.64 -12.51 0.83
N ILE A 46 2.70 -12.30 1.66
CA ILE A 46 3.95 -13.06 1.54
C ILE A 46 3.72 -14.54 1.87
N LYS A 47 2.97 -14.86 2.92
CA LYS A 47 2.68 -16.24 3.30
C LYS A 47 1.81 -16.97 2.27
N ALA A 48 0.75 -16.30 1.76
CA ALA A 48 -0.11 -16.85 0.71
C ALA A 48 0.69 -17.14 -0.56
N ASN A 49 1.49 -16.17 -1.00
CA ASN A 49 2.37 -16.33 -2.17
C ASN A 49 3.36 -17.48 -2.00
N LYS A 50 4.02 -17.58 -0.84
CA LYS A 50 4.92 -18.70 -0.53
C LYS A 50 4.20 -20.05 -0.57
N GLY A 51 3.00 -20.14 -0.02
CA GLY A 51 2.18 -21.35 -0.05
C GLY A 51 1.82 -21.78 -1.48
N MET A 52 1.30 -20.84 -2.28
CA MET A 52 0.94 -21.08 -3.69
C MET A 52 2.15 -21.51 -4.52
N THR A 53 3.28 -20.82 -4.37
CA THR A 53 4.53 -21.12 -5.09
C THR A 53 5.07 -22.51 -4.70
N ARG A 54 5.03 -22.85 -3.41
CA ARG A 54 5.47 -24.16 -2.94
C ARG A 54 4.60 -25.28 -3.49
N SER A 55 3.28 -25.12 -3.49
CA SER A 55 2.34 -26.09 -4.07
C SER A 55 2.62 -26.30 -5.55
N LEU A 56 2.75 -25.21 -6.33
CA LEU A 56 3.07 -25.26 -7.74
C LEU A 56 4.40 -25.99 -8.02
N VAL A 57 5.46 -25.64 -7.29
CA VAL A 57 6.78 -26.28 -7.48
C VAL A 57 6.74 -27.76 -7.11
N SER A 58 5.96 -28.16 -6.09
CA SER A 58 5.72 -29.57 -5.75
C SER A 58 5.03 -30.32 -6.88
N GLU A 59 4.03 -29.73 -7.53
CA GLU A 59 3.35 -30.32 -8.69
C GLU A 59 4.29 -30.47 -9.88
N ILE A 60 5.12 -29.44 -10.16
CA ILE A 60 6.13 -29.48 -11.22
C ILE A 60 7.19 -30.55 -10.95
N ARG A 61 7.60 -30.69 -9.68
CA ARG A 61 8.53 -31.75 -9.28
C ARG A 61 7.95 -33.14 -9.49
N THR A 62 6.71 -33.34 -9.10
CA THR A 62 5.98 -34.61 -9.33
C THR A 62 5.90 -34.92 -10.83
N LEU A 63 5.54 -33.91 -11.65
CA LEU A 63 5.57 -34.03 -13.10
C LEU A 63 6.96 -34.45 -13.61
N TYR A 64 8.02 -33.79 -13.14
CA TYR A 64 9.40 -34.08 -13.56
C TYR A 64 9.82 -35.49 -13.18
N ASP A 65 9.51 -35.96 -11.97
CA ASP A 65 9.85 -37.30 -11.48
C ASP A 65 9.11 -38.38 -12.27
N VAL A 66 7.82 -38.16 -12.57
CA VAL A 66 7.03 -39.09 -13.42
C VAL A 66 7.55 -39.06 -14.86
N TYR A 67 7.93 -37.93 -15.40
CA TYR A 67 8.48 -37.82 -16.76
C TYR A 67 9.83 -38.50 -16.88
N LYS A 68 10.58 -38.67 -15.79
CA LYS A 68 11.85 -39.36 -15.72
C LYS A 68 11.73 -40.89 -15.86
N ASN A 69 10.56 -41.46 -15.52
CA ASN A 69 10.30 -42.88 -15.59
C ASN A 69 9.97 -43.34 -17.04
N PRO A 70 10.49 -44.47 -17.52
CA PRO A 70 10.62 -44.78 -18.94
C PRO A 70 9.38 -45.29 -19.70
N ASP A 71 8.20 -45.41 -19.09
CA ASP A 71 7.01 -45.87 -19.81
C ASP A 71 6.46 -44.83 -20.78
N MET A 72 6.87 -44.93 -22.04
CA MET A 72 6.53 -43.95 -23.09
C MET A 72 5.02 -43.79 -23.35
N GLY A 73 4.21 -44.82 -23.17
CA GLY A 73 2.75 -44.75 -23.33
C GLY A 73 2.05 -43.92 -22.27
N GLN A 74 2.62 -43.85 -21.07
CA GLN A 74 2.07 -43.10 -19.96
C GLN A 74 2.46 -41.62 -20.01
N LYS A 75 3.60 -41.25 -20.64
CA LYS A 75 4.06 -39.86 -20.70
C LYS A 75 3.06 -38.90 -21.34
N GLN A 76 2.50 -39.30 -22.48
CA GLN A 76 1.54 -38.48 -23.20
C GLN A 76 0.23 -38.30 -22.42
N THR A 77 -0.22 -39.38 -21.76
CA THR A 77 -1.41 -39.34 -20.90
C THR A 77 -1.21 -38.39 -19.71
N ILE A 78 -0.03 -38.41 -19.12
CA ILE A 78 0.32 -37.54 -17.98
C ILE A 78 0.41 -36.09 -18.43
N ILE A 79 1.07 -35.78 -19.53
CA ILE A 79 1.13 -34.43 -20.12
C ILE A 79 -0.30 -33.92 -20.37
N ASN A 80 -1.17 -34.74 -20.96
CA ASN A 80 -2.55 -34.36 -21.22
C ASN A 80 -3.35 -34.09 -19.92
N LEU A 81 -3.14 -34.88 -18.87
CA LEU A 81 -3.76 -34.68 -17.56
C LEU A 81 -3.28 -33.38 -16.92
N TYR A 82 -1.99 -33.09 -16.96
CA TYR A 82 -1.44 -31.85 -16.41
C TYR A 82 -1.87 -30.64 -17.21
N ASN A 83 -1.90 -30.72 -18.55
CA ASN A 83 -2.42 -29.63 -19.38
C ASN A 83 -3.90 -29.33 -19.06
N LYS A 84 -4.72 -30.38 -18.92
CA LYS A 84 -6.16 -30.23 -18.68
C LYS A 84 -6.50 -29.75 -17.26
N ASN A 85 -5.83 -30.30 -16.25
CA ASN A 85 -6.22 -30.07 -14.84
C ASN A 85 -5.47 -28.95 -14.18
N PHE A 86 -4.24 -28.64 -14.63
CA PHE A 86 -3.35 -27.65 -14.03
C PHE A 86 -3.04 -26.46 -14.93
N GLU A 87 -3.64 -26.44 -16.13
CA GLU A 87 -3.40 -25.37 -17.13
C GLU A 87 -1.90 -25.21 -17.49
N PHE A 88 -1.16 -26.31 -17.48
CA PHE A 88 0.23 -26.32 -17.92
C PHE A 88 0.29 -26.56 -19.42
N ALA A 89 1.18 -25.83 -20.11
CA ALA A 89 1.58 -26.20 -21.44
C ALA A 89 3.01 -26.76 -21.36
N ILE A 90 3.14 -28.08 -21.60
CA ILE A 90 4.39 -28.83 -21.41
C ILE A 90 4.91 -29.25 -22.74
N SER A 91 6.20 -28.96 -23.02
CA SER A 91 6.91 -29.42 -24.21
C SER A 91 8.33 -29.87 -23.88
N TYR A 92 8.80 -30.92 -24.57
CA TYR A 92 10.20 -31.36 -24.48
C TYR A 92 10.96 -30.93 -25.72
N LYS A 93 12.08 -30.22 -25.52
CA LYS A 93 12.97 -29.77 -26.59
C LYS A 93 14.31 -30.49 -26.47
N LYS A 94 14.55 -31.38 -27.42
CA LYS A 94 15.81 -32.15 -27.50
C LYS A 94 16.95 -31.25 -27.96
N ASN A 95 18.15 -31.43 -27.39
CA ASN A 95 19.39 -30.71 -27.73
C ASN A 95 19.32 -29.17 -27.51
N GLU A 96 18.38 -28.66 -26.72
CA GLU A 96 18.34 -27.26 -26.34
C GLU A 96 19.02 -27.07 -24.97
N LEU A 97 19.77 -25.97 -24.82
CA LEU A 97 20.46 -25.63 -23.59
C LEU A 97 19.64 -24.60 -22.82
N LEU A 98 19.79 -24.58 -21.47
CA LEU A 98 19.19 -23.56 -20.64
C LEU A 98 19.72 -22.18 -21.01
N PRO A 99 18.86 -21.16 -21.14
CA PRO A 99 19.30 -19.79 -21.33
C PRO A 99 20.19 -19.30 -20.16
N THR A 100 21.23 -18.55 -20.49
CA THR A 100 22.16 -17.99 -19.51
C THR A 100 21.71 -16.63 -18.96
N GLU A 101 20.82 -15.94 -19.68
CA GLU A 101 20.31 -14.63 -19.27
C GLU A 101 19.29 -14.78 -18.16
N ILE A 102 19.50 -14.04 -17.05
CA ILE A 102 18.54 -13.96 -15.95
C ILE A 102 17.44 -12.96 -16.32
N LYS A 103 16.19 -13.46 -16.51
CA LYS A 103 15.02 -12.64 -16.88
C LYS A 103 13.97 -12.56 -15.77
N GLU A 104 14.37 -12.75 -14.54
CA GLU A 104 13.53 -12.59 -13.38
C GLU A 104 13.65 -11.19 -12.76
N ARG A 105 12.58 -10.70 -12.15
CA ARG A 105 12.57 -9.41 -11.46
C ARG A 105 13.08 -9.57 -10.03
N TRP A 106 14.30 -9.14 -9.75
CA TRP A 106 14.91 -9.23 -8.42
C TRP A 106 14.11 -8.52 -7.31
N TYR A 107 13.35 -7.46 -7.66
CA TYR A 107 12.51 -6.69 -6.75
C TYR A 107 11.10 -7.31 -6.54
N SER A 108 10.69 -8.26 -7.37
CA SER A 108 9.40 -8.94 -7.27
C SER A 108 9.42 -9.98 -6.14
N PRO A 109 8.58 -9.86 -5.11
CA PRO A 109 8.48 -10.89 -4.07
C PRO A 109 8.00 -12.23 -4.61
N VAL A 110 7.18 -12.22 -5.69
CA VAL A 110 6.69 -13.42 -6.37
C VAL A 110 7.84 -14.17 -7.01
N ASP A 111 8.66 -13.48 -7.80
CA ASP A 111 9.81 -14.09 -8.50
C ASP A 111 10.85 -14.59 -7.49
N ARG A 112 11.05 -13.84 -6.37
CA ARG A 112 11.93 -14.28 -5.27
C ARG A 112 11.43 -15.55 -4.59
N SER A 113 10.12 -15.67 -4.37
CA SER A 113 9.51 -16.86 -3.80
C SER A 113 9.65 -18.06 -4.75
N LEU A 114 9.35 -17.86 -6.04
CA LEU A 114 9.47 -18.87 -7.07
C LEU A 114 10.92 -19.38 -7.20
N ARG A 115 11.89 -18.47 -7.26
CA ARG A 115 13.33 -18.83 -7.29
C ARG A 115 13.73 -19.68 -6.11
N ARG A 116 13.31 -19.31 -4.90
CA ARG A 116 13.65 -20.04 -3.67
C ARG A 116 13.12 -21.47 -3.71
N GLU A 117 11.87 -21.66 -4.08
CA GLU A 117 11.25 -22.98 -4.12
C GLU A 117 11.80 -23.82 -5.31
N LEU A 118 12.05 -23.23 -6.47
CA LEU A 118 12.68 -23.90 -7.61
C LEU A 118 14.13 -24.33 -7.29
N LYS A 119 14.90 -23.46 -6.65
CA LYS A 119 16.26 -23.79 -6.20
C LYS A 119 16.27 -24.95 -5.22
N SER A 120 15.31 -25.00 -4.29
CA SER A 120 15.16 -26.11 -3.35
C SER A 120 14.76 -27.42 -4.04
N ALA A 121 14.00 -27.36 -5.13
CA ALA A 121 13.51 -28.57 -5.83
C ALA A 121 14.47 -29.10 -6.90
N PHE A 122 15.14 -28.21 -7.64
CA PHE A 122 15.92 -28.53 -8.84
C PHE A 122 17.39 -28.07 -8.78
N ASN A 123 17.84 -27.53 -7.63
CA ASN A 123 19.14 -26.88 -7.49
C ASN A 123 19.32 -25.77 -8.54
N ASP A 124 20.37 -25.79 -9.34
CA ASP A 124 20.65 -24.75 -10.36
C ASP A 124 20.38 -25.28 -11.80
N THR A 125 19.54 -26.32 -11.95
CA THR A 125 19.20 -26.92 -13.24
C THR A 125 17.89 -26.40 -13.83
N TYR A 126 17.52 -25.15 -13.51
CA TYR A 126 16.32 -24.49 -13.99
C TYR A 126 16.59 -23.06 -14.45
N TRP A 127 15.68 -22.56 -15.26
CA TRP A 127 15.61 -21.17 -15.69
C TRP A 127 14.14 -20.76 -15.81
N PHE A 128 13.78 -19.52 -15.47
CA PHE A 128 12.42 -19.02 -15.70
C PHE A 128 12.41 -17.56 -16.14
N ASP A 129 11.37 -17.20 -16.91
CA ASP A 129 11.06 -15.84 -17.33
C ASP A 129 9.62 -15.48 -16.96
N SER A 130 9.47 -14.50 -16.05
CA SER A 130 8.18 -13.95 -15.64
C SER A 130 7.81 -12.67 -16.40
N THR A 131 8.66 -12.20 -17.32
CA THR A 131 8.52 -10.88 -17.97
C THR A 131 8.03 -10.97 -19.40
N LYS A 132 8.44 -12.01 -20.14
CA LYS A 132 8.17 -12.18 -21.56
C LYS A 132 6.68 -12.23 -21.90
N TYR A 133 5.90 -12.92 -21.10
CA TYR A 133 4.46 -13.07 -21.32
C TYR A 133 3.67 -12.37 -20.21
N LYS A 134 2.53 -11.79 -20.56
CA LYS A 134 1.70 -11.04 -19.59
C LYS A 134 1.04 -11.94 -18.54
N GLU A 135 0.51 -13.09 -18.96
CA GLU A 135 -0.35 -13.95 -18.14
C GLU A 135 0.32 -15.27 -17.72
N VAL A 136 1.43 -15.65 -18.36
CA VAL A 136 2.11 -16.92 -18.10
C VAL A 136 3.58 -16.73 -17.75
N VAL A 137 4.15 -17.72 -17.07
CA VAL A 137 5.58 -17.83 -16.78
C VAL A 137 6.16 -18.93 -17.65
N ASP A 138 7.30 -18.67 -18.28
CA ASP A 138 8.12 -19.65 -19.02
C ASP A 138 9.13 -20.25 -18.03
N LEU A 139 8.97 -21.53 -17.71
CA LEU A 139 9.89 -22.28 -16.86
C LEU A 139 10.57 -23.37 -17.68
N ARG A 140 11.88 -23.47 -17.60
CA ARG A 140 12.69 -24.46 -18.28
C ARG A 140 13.53 -25.21 -17.28
N ILE A 141 13.45 -26.53 -17.32
CA ILE A 141 14.19 -27.42 -16.43
C ILE A 141 15.06 -28.35 -17.30
N LYS A 142 16.34 -28.51 -16.94
CA LYS A 142 17.24 -29.42 -17.63
C LYS A 142 16.76 -30.85 -17.45
N TYR A 143 16.62 -31.56 -18.54
CA TYR A 143 16.20 -32.96 -18.57
C TYR A 143 16.95 -33.74 -19.61
N GLN A 144 17.76 -34.75 -19.23
CA GLN A 144 18.59 -35.55 -20.12
C GLN A 144 19.40 -34.67 -21.08
N ASP A 145 19.26 -34.88 -22.39
CA ASP A 145 19.96 -34.19 -23.49
C ASP A 145 19.22 -32.91 -23.94
N GLY A 146 18.26 -32.42 -23.19
CA GLY A 146 17.46 -31.25 -23.57
C GLY A 146 16.83 -30.54 -22.38
N ILE A 147 15.75 -29.83 -22.65
CA ILE A 147 14.99 -29.09 -21.66
C ILE A 147 13.52 -29.48 -21.67
N LEU A 148 12.93 -29.55 -20.48
CA LEU A 148 11.49 -29.60 -20.28
C LEU A 148 10.99 -28.17 -20.13
N GLU A 149 10.24 -27.66 -21.09
CA GLU A 149 9.64 -26.34 -21.09
C GLU A 149 8.22 -26.43 -20.56
N ILE A 150 7.91 -25.65 -19.56
CA ILE A 150 6.61 -25.63 -18.85
C ILE A 150 6.11 -24.22 -18.80
N PHE A 151 4.98 -23.94 -19.43
CA PHE A 151 4.26 -22.69 -19.25
C PHE A 151 3.15 -22.88 -18.23
N PHE A 152 3.06 -21.96 -17.28
CA PHE A 152 1.98 -21.97 -16.30
C PHE A 152 1.44 -20.56 -16.03
N PRO A 153 0.13 -20.42 -15.68
CA PRO A 153 -0.46 -19.12 -15.46
C PRO A 153 0.10 -18.40 -14.22
N LYS A 154 0.33 -17.09 -14.32
CA LYS A 154 0.83 -16.28 -13.21
C LYS A 154 -0.11 -16.23 -12.00
N HIS A 155 -1.42 -16.38 -12.18
CA HIS A 155 -2.38 -16.39 -11.09
C HIS A 155 -2.13 -17.55 -10.11
N ARG A 156 -1.44 -18.61 -10.52
CA ARG A 156 -1.06 -19.75 -9.67
C ARG A 156 0.06 -19.44 -8.67
N ILE A 157 0.82 -18.40 -8.91
CA ILE A 157 1.91 -17.95 -8.02
C ILE A 157 1.66 -16.58 -7.36
N SER A 158 0.64 -15.86 -7.80
CA SER A 158 0.33 -14.53 -7.28
C SER A 158 -1.18 -14.39 -7.10
N PRO A 159 -1.65 -14.17 -5.87
CA PRO A 159 -3.08 -13.95 -5.65
C PRO A 159 -3.51 -12.65 -6.34
N SER A 160 -4.45 -12.76 -7.28
CA SER A 160 -5.02 -11.59 -8.00
C SER A 160 -5.73 -10.60 -7.06
N SER A 161 -6.22 -11.09 -5.93
CA SER A 161 -6.89 -10.30 -4.90
C SER A 161 -5.97 -9.33 -4.15
N ALA A 162 -4.65 -9.47 -4.20
CA ALA A 162 -3.73 -8.61 -3.44
C ALA A 162 -3.88 -7.12 -3.78
N ARG A 163 -4.12 -6.77 -5.05
CA ARG A 163 -4.36 -5.38 -5.50
C ARG A 163 -5.68 -4.83 -4.95
N ILE A 164 -6.71 -5.64 -4.96
CA ILE A 164 -8.03 -5.28 -4.44
C ILE A 164 -7.94 -5.05 -2.93
N PHE A 165 -7.27 -5.94 -2.20
CA PHE A 165 -7.04 -5.79 -0.77
C PHE A 165 -6.24 -4.53 -0.42
N ALA A 166 -5.19 -4.21 -1.18
CA ALA A 166 -4.42 -2.99 -0.97
C ALA A 166 -5.30 -1.73 -1.11
N LEU A 167 -6.18 -1.70 -2.12
CA LEU A 167 -7.18 -0.63 -2.29
C LEU A 167 -8.16 -0.56 -1.12
N TRP A 168 -8.72 -1.70 -0.69
CA TRP A 168 -9.67 -1.78 0.41
C TRP A 168 -9.10 -1.30 1.75
N ILE A 169 -7.80 -1.51 1.98
CA ILE A 169 -7.12 -1.05 3.19
C ILE A 169 -6.78 0.45 3.08
N THR A 170 -6.33 0.91 1.92
CA THR A 170 -5.82 2.28 1.76
C THR A 170 -6.95 3.31 1.63
N LEU A 171 -8.04 2.96 0.96
CA LEU A 171 -9.13 3.88 0.62
C LEU A 171 -9.87 4.42 1.86
N PRO A 172 -10.22 3.61 2.89
CA PRO A 172 -10.80 4.13 4.11
C PRO A 172 -9.90 5.09 4.88
N GLY A 173 -8.59 4.82 4.95
CA GLY A 173 -7.63 5.72 5.59
C GLY A 173 -7.56 7.08 4.90
N LEU A 174 -7.51 7.09 3.58
CA LEU A 174 -7.52 8.32 2.77
C LEU A 174 -8.84 9.10 2.94
N PHE A 175 -9.95 8.39 3.01
CA PHE A 175 -11.27 8.99 3.25
C PHE A 175 -11.36 9.65 4.63
N LEU A 176 -10.87 9.00 5.68
CA LEU A 176 -10.80 9.56 7.04
C LEU A 176 -9.92 10.82 7.09
N ILE A 177 -8.78 10.83 6.42
CA ILE A 177 -7.91 12.01 6.34
C ILE A 177 -8.64 13.15 5.63
N MET A 178 -9.34 12.87 4.53
CA MET A 178 -10.12 13.89 3.81
C MET A 178 -11.21 14.51 4.70
N ILE A 179 -11.96 13.68 5.42
CA ILE A 179 -12.95 14.14 6.40
C ILE A 179 -12.28 15.02 7.45
N ALA A 180 -11.17 14.57 8.04
CA ALA A 180 -10.44 15.31 9.04
C ALA A 180 -10.00 16.71 8.55
N ILE A 181 -9.51 16.80 7.30
CA ILE A 181 -9.12 18.08 6.68
C ILE A 181 -10.32 19.03 6.60
N VAL A 182 -11.47 18.54 6.10
CA VAL A 182 -12.69 19.36 5.95
C VAL A 182 -13.18 19.86 7.32
N PHE A 183 -13.28 18.95 8.30
CA PHE A 183 -13.73 19.30 9.66
C PHE A 183 -12.78 20.29 10.34
N LEU A 184 -11.48 20.04 10.32
CA LEU A 184 -10.49 20.93 10.94
C LEU A 184 -10.47 22.31 10.28
N LYS A 185 -10.56 22.37 8.95
CA LYS A 185 -10.65 23.64 8.23
C LYS A 185 -11.89 24.42 8.64
N ASN A 186 -13.02 23.74 8.79
CA ASN A 186 -14.29 24.37 9.20
C ASN A 186 -14.29 24.84 10.65
N GLN A 187 -13.60 24.12 11.56
CA GLN A 187 -13.47 24.49 12.96
C GLN A 187 -12.43 25.58 13.21
N THR A 188 -11.30 25.56 12.51
CA THR A 188 -10.21 26.51 12.75
C THR A 188 -10.44 27.86 12.11
N ARG A 189 -11.17 27.93 10.99
CA ARG A 189 -11.45 29.17 10.27
C ARG A 189 -12.14 30.25 11.11
N PRO A 190 -13.21 29.96 11.88
CA PRO A 190 -13.84 30.94 12.76
C PRO A 190 -12.90 31.48 13.85
N ILE A 191 -12.06 30.63 14.44
CA ILE A 191 -11.09 31.01 15.47
C ILE A 191 -10.05 32.00 14.89
N VAL A 192 -9.52 31.69 13.71
CA VAL A 192 -8.56 32.56 13.02
C VAL A 192 -9.20 33.90 12.65
N ASN A 193 -10.46 33.88 12.21
CA ASN A 193 -11.20 35.12 11.89
C ASN A 193 -11.43 35.98 13.13
N LEU A 194 -11.79 35.39 14.29
CA LEU A 194 -11.93 36.10 15.55
C LEU A 194 -10.60 36.72 15.99
N ALA A 195 -9.51 35.97 15.92
CA ALA A 195 -8.18 36.47 16.25
C ALA A 195 -7.75 37.65 15.36
N LYS A 196 -8.00 37.58 14.06
CA LYS A 196 -7.73 38.68 13.12
C LYS A 196 -8.59 39.90 13.39
N ALA A 197 -9.86 39.70 13.77
CA ALA A 197 -10.75 40.81 14.11
C ALA A 197 -10.28 41.51 15.39
N ALA A 198 -9.84 40.75 16.39
CA ALA A 198 -9.26 41.26 17.62
C ALA A 198 -7.95 42.04 17.38
N GLU A 199 -7.07 41.50 16.53
CA GLU A 199 -5.82 42.17 16.15
C GLU A 199 -6.07 43.53 15.46
N LYS A 200 -6.99 43.55 14.48
CA LYS A 200 -7.34 44.78 13.76
C LYS A 200 -7.92 45.84 14.70
N PHE A 201 -8.84 45.42 15.57
CA PHE A 201 -9.42 46.34 16.58
C PHE A 201 -8.35 46.87 17.52
N GLY A 202 -7.42 46.03 17.99
CA GLY A 202 -6.31 46.46 18.84
C GLY A 202 -5.35 47.45 18.16
N LYS A 203 -5.24 47.45 16.82
CA LYS A 203 -4.50 48.42 16.02
C LYS A 203 -5.28 49.71 15.72
N GLY A 204 -6.52 49.82 16.19
CA GLY A 204 -7.38 50.97 15.92
C GLY A 204 -8.02 50.93 14.51
N GLU A 205 -7.88 49.81 13.79
CA GLU A 205 -8.49 49.66 12.46
C GLU A 205 -10.01 49.40 12.59
N PHE A 206 -10.79 50.02 11.72
CA PHE A 206 -12.24 49.84 11.71
C PHE A 206 -12.63 48.46 11.13
N VAL A 207 -13.19 47.58 11.98
CA VAL A 207 -13.68 46.26 11.57
C VAL A 207 -15.16 46.39 11.17
N LYS A 208 -15.45 46.51 9.86
CA LYS A 208 -16.79 46.83 9.33
C LYS A 208 -17.86 45.83 9.72
N GLU A 209 -17.68 44.57 9.59
CA GLU A 209 -18.63 43.52 9.98
C GLU A 209 -17.91 42.27 10.43
N PHE A 210 -18.09 41.93 11.68
CA PHE A 210 -17.66 40.64 12.21
C PHE A 210 -18.90 39.77 12.44
N ARG A 211 -19.03 38.68 11.65
CA ARG A 211 -20.13 37.71 11.79
C ARG A 211 -19.70 36.55 12.65
N PRO A 212 -20.24 36.37 13.86
CA PRO A 212 -19.96 35.24 14.72
C PRO A 212 -20.31 33.92 14.02
N SER A 213 -19.33 33.01 13.85
CA SER A 213 -19.51 31.72 13.16
C SER A 213 -18.74 30.63 13.90
N GLY A 214 -19.02 29.36 13.57
CA GLY A 214 -18.34 28.20 14.14
C GLY A 214 -19.12 27.51 15.26
N ALA A 215 -18.41 26.69 16.06
CA ALA A 215 -18.96 25.98 17.21
C ALA A 215 -19.58 26.95 18.24
N LYS A 216 -20.48 26.43 19.08
CA LYS A 216 -21.26 27.23 20.04
C LYS A 216 -20.34 28.12 20.90
N GLU A 217 -19.27 27.57 21.41
CA GLU A 217 -18.31 28.25 22.29
C GLU A 217 -17.56 29.38 21.57
N ILE A 218 -17.13 29.12 20.33
CA ILE A 218 -16.42 30.10 19.49
C ILE A 218 -17.38 31.22 19.09
N ARG A 219 -18.61 30.88 18.76
CA ARG A 219 -19.66 31.86 18.43
C ARG A 219 -20.01 32.75 19.63
N GLN A 220 -20.08 32.16 20.82
CA GLN A 220 -20.30 32.93 22.06
C GLN A 220 -19.14 33.90 22.31
N ALA A 221 -17.89 33.43 22.24
CA ALA A 221 -16.72 34.30 22.38
C ALA A 221 -16.72 35.44 21.35
N ALA A 222 -17.15 35.15 20.13
CA ALA A 222 -17.28 36.12 19.05
C ALA A 222 -18.37 37.16 19.32
N TYR A 223 -19.51 36.77 19.90
CA TYR A 223 -20.57 37.72 20.34
C TYR A 223 -20.08 38.62 21.47
N GLU A 224 -19.38 38.09 22.49
CA GLU A 224 -18.89 38.91 23.60
C GLU A 224 -17.78 39.86 23.14
N PHE A 225 -16.92 39.42 22.21
CA PHE A 225 -15.95 40.30 21.54
C PHE A 225 -16.63 41.46 20.80
N ASP A 226 -17.68 41.19 20.02
CA ASP A 226 -18.42 42.23 19.30
C ASP A 226 -19.11 43.21 20.24
N ARG A 227 -19.67 42.73 21.36
CA ARG A 227 -20.28 43.55 22.39
C ARG A 227 -19.25 44.47 23.06
N MET A 228 -18.08 43.93 23.42
CA MET A 228 -16.96 44.69 23.97
C MET A 228 -16.48 45.78 23.00
N ARG A 229 -16.26 45.43 21.74
CA ARG A 229 -15.86 46.33 20.69
C ARG A 229 -16.82 47.51 20.55
N LYS A 230 -18.14 47.26 20.49
CA LYS A 230 -19.18 48.31 20.41
C LYS A 230 -19.14 49.24 21.56
N ARG A 231 -19.01 48.74 22.83
CA ARG A 231 -18.91 49.57 24.01
C ARG A 231 -17.71 50.51 23.98
N ILE A 232 -16.52 49.98 23.64
CA ILE A 232 -15.29 50.79 23.55
C ILE A 232 -15.42 51.85 22.45
N SER A 233 -15.97 51.50 21.27
CA SER A 233 -16.17 52.48 20.19
C SER A 233 -17.11 53.61 20.58
N ILE A 234 -18.18 53.36 21.34
CA ILE A 234 -19.08 54.38 21.83
C ILE A 234 -18.36 55.32 22.81
N HIS A 235 -17.57 54.77 23.75
CA HIS A 235 -16.82 55.58 24.73
C HIS A 235 -15.75 56.44 24.08
N LEU A 236 -15.10 55.98 22.98
CA LEU A 236 -14.12 56.75 22.24
C LEU A 236 -14.75 57.90 21.43
N ASN A 237 -15.98 57.73 20.93
CA ASN A 237 -16.70 58.77 20.18
C ASN A 237 -17.37 59.82 21.08
N GLN A 238 -17.45 59.59 22.40
CA GLN A 238 -18.03 60.53 23.38
C GLN A 238 -16.98 61.47 24.01
N ARG A 239 -15.69 61.30 23.67
CA ARG A 239 -14.60 62.22 24.07
C ARG A 239 -14.17 63.06 22.87
#